data_0b445529dcf64f7409398d500a9553f7
#
_entry.id   0b445529dcf64f7409398d500a9553f7
#
_cell.length_a   1.000
_cell.length_b   1.000
_cell.length_c   1.000
_cell.angle_alpha   90.00
_cell.angle_beta   90.00
_cell.angle_gamma   90.00
#
_symmetry.space_group_name_H-M   'P 1'
#
loop_
_entity.id
_entity.type
_entity.pdbx_description
1 polymer ?
#
loop_
_entity_poly.entity_id
_entity_poly.type
_entity_poly.pdbx_seq_one_letter_code
_entity_poly.pdbx_strand_id
1 'polypeptide(L)'
;MNHAVVSSDLGITSAWNSRASSDPAYQAYRLLQVGFVVAPIVAGVDKFSHLLVNWDAYLAPVANSAIGGRGHTFMLVVGVIEIIAGIGVALRPRIFSYVVAAWLLGIIVNLLLIPPSNPLPHYDVALRDLGLFLGALALGRLSGRFARPA
;
A
#
# COMPACT_ATOMS: atom_id res chain seq x y z
N MET A 1 -43.14 -25.79 -0.32
CA MET A 1 -42.98 -24.80 0.79
C MET A 1 -41.60 -24.11 0.80
N ASN A 2 -40.76 -24.23 -0.22
CA ASN A 2 -39.36 -23.72 -0.20
C ASN A 2 -39.09 -22.47 -1.07
N HIS A 3 -40.03 -21.98 -1.88
CA HIS A 3 -39.78 -20.84 -2.76
C HIS A 3 -39.86 -19.46 -2.08
N ALA A 4 -40.63 -19.33 -1.00
CA ALA A 4 -40.80 -18.04 -0.28
C ALA A 4 -39.58 -17.67 0.59
N VAL A 5 -38.87 -18.67 1.13
CA VAL A 5 -37.69 -18.45 1.99
C VAL A 5 -36.50 -17.98 1.16
N VAL A 6 -36.28 -18.56 -0.02
CA VAL A 6 -35.17 -18.20 -0.93
C VAL A 6 -35.33 -16.79 -1.47
N SER A 7 -36.54 -16.33 -1.76
CA SER A 7 -36.78 -14.97 -2.26
C SER A 7 -36.59 -13.89 -1.17
N SER A 8 -36.88 -14.19 0.08
CA SER A 8 -36.64 -13.26 1.21
C SER A 8 -35.14 -13.08 1.49
N ASP A 9 -34.36 -14.14 1.41
CA ASP A 9 -32.89 -14.07 1.62
C ASP A 9 -32.20 -13.26 0.53
N LEU A 10 -32.61 -13.42 -0.74
CA LEU A 10 -32.07 -12.61 -1.84
C LEU A 10 -32.43 -11.12 -1.72
N GLY A 11 -33.63 -10.80 -1.24
CA GLY A 11 -34.04 -9.40 -0.97
C GLY A 11 -33.26 -8.76 0.19
N ILE A 12 -33.01 -9.51 1.23
CA ILE A 12 -32.24 -9.02 2.39
C ILE A 12 -30.77 -8.79 1.98
N THR A 13 -30.15 -9.74 1.30
CA THR A 13 -28.73 -9.61 0.85
C THR A 13 -28.52 -8.46 -0.14
N SER A 14 -29.46 -8.19 -1.04
CA SER A 14 -29.40 -7.06 -1.94
C SER A 14 -29.54 -5.71 -1.23
N ALA A 15 -30.43 -5.61 -0.25
CA ALA A 15 -30.62 -4.41 0.57
C ALA A 15 -29.39 -4.10 1.47
N TRP A 16 -28.73 -5.13 2.02
CA TRP A 16 -27.47 -4.97 2.77
C TRP A 16 -26.34 -4.49 1.86
N ASN A 17 -26.18 -5.06 0.67
CA ASN A 17 -25.16 -4.67 -0.29
C ASN A 17 -25.34 -3.23 -0.78
N SER A 18 -26.57 -2.79 -1.02
CA SER A 18 -26.86 -1.41 -1.45
C SER A 18 -26.61 -0.38 -0.33
N ARG A 19 -26.92 -0.71 0.90
CA ARG A 19 -26.62 0.15 2.06
C ARG A 19 -25.13 0.24 2.34
N ALA A 20 -24.40 -0.87 2.25
CA ALA A 20 -22.95 -0.88 2.41
C ALA A 20 -22.26 -0.05 1.31
N SER A 21 -22.70 -0.14 0.05
CA SER A 21 -22.12 0.64 -1.06
C SER A 21 -22.40 2.14 -0.96
N SER A 22 -23.46 2.57 -0.30
CA SER A 22 -23.79 3.98 -0.06
C SER A 22 -23.13 4.55 1.22
N ASP A 23 -22.53 3.72 2.07
CA ASP A 23 -21.79 4.18 3.27
C ASP A 23 -20.49 4.89 2.84
N PRO A 24 -20.29 6.20 3.12
CA PRO A 24 -19.07 6.91 2.78
C PRO A 24 -17.81 6.25 3.36
N ALA A 25 -17.89 5.61 4.52
CA ALA A 25 -16.75 4.90 5.11
C ALA A 25 -16.38 3.64 4.30
N TYR A 26 -17.37 2.93 3.74
CA TYR A 26 -17.11 1.82 2.83
C TYR A 26 -16.48 2.29 1.52
N GLN A 27 -16.95 3.42 0.97
CA GLN A 27 -16.36 4.01 -0.23
C GLN A 27 -14.89 4.42 0.01
N ALA A 28 -14.60 5.08 1.15
CA ALA A 28 -13.25 5.42 1.55
C ALA A 28 -12.36 4.18 1.71
N TYR A 29 -12.88 3.12 2.33
CA TYR A 29 -12.18 1.84 2.42
C TYR A 29 -11.82 1.29 1.05
N ARG A 30 -12.76 1.28 0.10
CA ARG A 30 -12.52 0.76 -1.26
C ARG A 30 -11.52 1.61 -2.05
N LEU A 31 -11.61 2.93 -1.96
CA LEU A 31 -10.66 3.84 -2.60
C LEU A 31 -9.23 3.61 -2.07
N LEU A 32 -9.08 3.55 -0.76
CA LEU A 32 -7.77 3.26 -0.14
C LEU A 32 -7.27 1.88 -0.53
N GLN A 33 -8.13 0.85 -0.50
CA GLN A 33 -7.73 -0.51 -0.89
C GLN A 33 -7.21 -0.54 -2.32
N VAL A 34 -7.93 0.05 -3.28
CA VAL A 34 -7.50 0.11 -4.68
C VAL A 34 -6.17 0.86 -4.79
N GLY A 35 -6.03 2.01 -4.14
CA GLY A 35 -4.80 2.80 -4.16
C GLY A 35 -3.60 2.01 -3.63
N PHE A 36 -3.75 1.35 -2.48
CA PHE A 36 -2.68 0.55 -1.86
C PHE A 36 -2.45 -0.83 -2.49
N VAL A 37 -3.29 -1.26 -3.41
CA VAL A 37 -3.02 -2.39 -4.30
C VAL A 37 -2.22 -1.91 -5.51
N VAL A 38 -2.72 -0.89 -6.20
CA VAL A 38 -2.17 -0.46 -7.50
C VAL A 38 -0.81 0.22 -7.33
N ALA A 39 -0.68 1.16 -6.39
CA ALA A 39 0.53 1.97 -6.25
C ALA A 39 1.79 1.13 -5.96
N PRO A 40 1.79 0.19 -4.99
CA PRO A 40 2.97 -0.64 -4.74
C PRO A 40 3.29 -1.58 -5.91
N ILE A 41 2.27 -2.12 -6.59
CA ILE A 41 2.51 -2.99 -7.76
C ILE A 41 3.17 -2.19 -8.89
N VAL A 42 2.65 -1.00 -9.20
CA VAL A 42 3.22 -0.14 -10.25
C VAL A 42 4.64 0.30 -9.89
N ALA A 43 4.88 0.78 -8.67
CA ALA A 43 6.20 1.19 -8.21
C ALA A 43 7.18 0.00 -8.19
N GLY A 44 6.71 -1.18 -7.77
CA GLY A 44 7.52 -2.39 -7.76
C GLY A 44 7.92 -2.85 -9.17
N VAL A 45 6.99 -2.82 -10.13
CA VAL A 45 7.27 -3.14 -11.54
C VAL A 45 8.21 -2.10 -12.15
N ASP A 46 8.03 -0.81 -11.84
CA ASP A 46 8.88 0.26 -12.37
C ASP A 46 10.34 0.14 -11.93
N LYS A 47 10.63 -0.49 -10.79
CA LYS A 47 12.01 -0.78 -10.36
C LYS A 47 12.79 -1.70 -11.32
N PHE A 48 12.09 -2.44 -12.17
CA PHE A 48 12.71 -3.26 -13.21
C PHE A 48 12.87 -2.54 -14.55
N SER A 49 12.01 -1.54 -14.81
CA SER A 49 11.96 -0.82 -16.09
C SER A 49 12.58 0.58 -16.04
N HIS A 50 12.62 1.20 -14.86
CA HIS A 50 13.09 2.58 -14.65
C HIS A 50 12.44 3.61 -15.59
N LEU A 51 11.13 3.40 -15.90
CA LEU A 51 10.38 4.28 -16.82
C LEU A 51 9.91 5.56 -16.13
N LEU A 52 9.54 5.47 -14.84
CA LEU A 52 9.02 6.60 -14.08
C LEU A 52 10.13 7.35 -13.37
N VAL A 53 11.02 6.64 -12.67
CA VAL A 53 12.05 7.22 -11.79
C VAL A 53 13.30 6.34 -11.75
N ASN A 54 14.46 6.97 -11.54
CA ASN A 54 15.67 6.25 -11.15
C ASN A 54 15.63 5.95 -9.64
N TRP A 55 15.18 4.76 -9.29
CA TRP A 55 14.99 4.34 -7.90
C TRP A 55 16.29 4.22 -7.10
N ASP A 56 17.42 4.00 -7.75
CA ASP A 56 18.73 3.89 -7.08
C ASP A 56 19.12 5.20 -6.39
N ALA A 57 18.63 6.34 -6.91
CA ALA A 57 18.88 7.66 -6.31
C ALA A 57 18.16 7.87 -4.97
N TYR A 58 17.15 7.07 -4.66
CA TYR A 58 16.38 7.17 -3.41
C TYR A 58 16.96 6.34 -2.26
N LEU A 59 18.06 5.62 -2.49
CA LEU A 59 18.74 4.85 -1.45
C LEU A 59 19.77 5.72 -0.74
N ALA A 60 19.64 5.84 0.58
CA ALA A 60 20.60 6.59 1.38
C ALA A 60 22.02 6.01 1.26
N PRO A 61 23.07 6.84 1.16
CA PRO A 61 24.46 6.36 1.06
C PRO A 61 24.85 5.41 2.21
N VAL A 62 24.40 5.69 3.42
CA VAL A 62 24.65 4.85 4.59
C VAL A 62 23.99 3.47 4.43
N ALA A 63 22.77 3.41 3.88
CA ALA A 63 22.08 2.15 3.61
C ALA A 63 22.80 1.37 2.50
N ASN A 64 23.21 2.05 1.43
CA ASN A 64 23.97 1.43 0.34
C ASN A 64 25.31 0.86 0.84
N SER A 65 26.01 1.57 1.70
CA SER A 65 27.26 1.07 2.32
C SER A 65 27.02 -0.17 3.19
N ALA A 66 25.93 -0.19 3.96
CA ALA A 66 25.58 -1.33 4.82
C ALA A 66 25.31 -2.61 4.02
N ILE A 67 24.83 -2.51 2.77
CA ILE A 67 24.58 -3.64 1.87
C ILE A 67 25.75 -3.90 0.91
N GLY A 68 26.92 -3.34 1.19
CA GLY A 68 28.15 -3.55 0.40
C GLY A 68 28.13 -2.92 -0.98
N GLY A 69 27.43 -1.77 -1.16
CA GLY A 69 27.37 -1.05 -2.43
C GLY A 69 26.46 -1.68 -3.50
N ARG A 70 25.61 -2.64 -3.11
CA ARG A 70 24.71 -3.38 -4.02
C ARG A 70 23.32 -2.72 -4.14
N GLY A 71 23.26 -1.38 -4.17
CA GLY A 71 22.01 -0.61 -4.16
C GLY A 71 21.04 -1.00 -5.26
N HIS A 72 21.52 -1.16 -6.50
CA HIS A 72 20.67 -1.58 -7.61
C HIS A 72 20.02 -2.96 -7.39
N THR A 73 20.79 -3.96 -7.00
CA THR A 73 20.25 -5.30 -6.70
C THR A 73 19.24 -5.24 -5.53
N PHE A 74 19.53 -4.42 -4.53
CA PHE A 74 18.62 -4.21 -3.40
C PHE A 74 17.30 -3.58 -3.88
N MET A 75 17.33 -2.59 -4.78
CA MET A 75 16.11 -1.98 -5.32
C MET A 75 15.26 -2.96 -6.14
N LEU A 76 15.86 -3.92 -6.85
CA LEU A 76 15.11 -4.99 -7.52
C LEU A 76 14.39 -5.89 -6.50
N VAL A 77 15.06 -6.24 -5.40
CA VAL A 77 14.44 -7.00 -4.30
C VAL A 77 13.29 -6.21 -3.67
N VAL A 78 13.49 -4.92 -3.43
CA VAL A 78 12.44 -3.99 -2.97
C VAL A 78 11.24 -4.02 -3.92
N GLY A 79 11.47 -3.99 -5.23
CA GLY A 79 10.40 -4.09 -6.23
C GLY A 79 9.55 -5.36 -6.09
N VAL A 80 10.18 -6.51 -5.86
CA VAL A 80 9.46 -7.77 -5.60
C VAL A 80 8.64 -7.68 -4.31
N ILE A 81 9.21 -7.13 -3.24
CA ILE A 81 8.51 -6.95 -1.95
C ILE A 81 7.28 -6.07 -2.11
N GLU A 82 7.38 -4.96 -2.86
CA GLU A 82 6.27 -4.05 -3.12
C GLU A 82 5.14 -4.72 -3.91
N ILE A 83 5.47 -5.51 -4.94
CA ILE A 83 4.46 -6.28 -5.68
C ILE A 83 3.73 -7.26 -4.74
N ILE A 84 4.48 -8.00 -3.92
CA ILE A 84 3.90 -8.92 -2.94
C ILE A 84 3.02 -8.18 -1.94
N ALA A 85 3.46 -7.02 -1.45
CA ALA A 85 2.69 -6.19 -0.51
C ALA A 85 1.37 -5.70 -1.14
N GLY A 86 1.40 -5.23 -2.39
CA GLY A 86 0.20 -4.82 -3.11
C GLY A 86 -0.80 -5.97 -3.31
N ILE A 87 -0.32 -7.15 -3.71
CA ILE A 87 -1.16 -8.36 -3.80
C ILE A 87 -1.69 -8.75 -2.41
N GLY A 88 -0.86 -8.65 -1.38
CA GLY A 88 -1.25 -8.90 0.00
C GLY A 88 -2.39 -7.98 0.47
N VAL A 89 -2.35 -6.69 0.12
CA VAL A 89 -3.45 -5.74 0.41
C VAL A 89 -4.73 -6.15 -0.34
N ALA A 90 -4.64 -6.67 -1.55
CA ALA A 90 -5.81 -7.14 -2.28
C ALA A 90 -6.48 -8.34 -1.57
N LEU A 91 -5.68 -9.28 -1.08
CA LEU A 91 -6.15 -10.54 -0.50
C LEU A 91 -6.52 -10.41 0.98
N ARG A 92 -5.68 -9.73 1.78
CA ARG A 92 -5.81 -9.58 3.23
C ARG A 92 -5.54 -8.14 3.68
N PRO A 93 -6.39 -7.17 3.34
CA PRO A 93 -6.16 -5.75 3.59
C PRO A 93 -5.95 -5.45 5.08
N ARG A 94 -6.60 -6.18 5.98
CA ARG A 94 -6.48 -6.00 7.43
C ARG A 94 -5.05 -6.19 7.96
N ILE A 95 -4.27 -7.08 7.36
CA ILE A 95 -2.89 -7.36 7.79
C ILE A 95 -1.91 -6.54 6.96
N PHE A 96 -2.03 -6.63 5.64
CA PHE A 96 -1.05 -6.04 4.73
C PHE A 96 -1.06 -4.51 4.70
N SER A 97 -2.14 -3.84 5.10
CA SER A 97 -2.11 -2.39 5.28
C SER A 97 -1.13 -1.95 6.37
N TYR A 98 -1.02 -2.70 7.46
CA TYR A 98 -0.02 -2.42 8.51
C TYR A 98 1.39 -2.78 8.07
N VAL A 99 1.56 -3.83 7.25
CA VAL A 99 2.85 -4.16 6.63
C VAL A 99 3.29 -3.02 5.71
N VAL A 100 2.38 -2.51 4.86
CA VAL A 100 2.66 -1.35 4.00
C VAL A 100 2.96 -0.11 4.83
N ALA A 101 2.24 0.14 5.92
CA ALA A 101 2.54 1.28 6.81
C ALA A 101 3.95 1.16 7.40
N ALA A 102 4.33 0.01 7.93
CA ALA A 102 5.67 -0.21 8.45
C ALA A 102 6.75 -0.05 7.37
N TRP A 103 6.48 -0.52 6.15
CA TRP A 103 7.36 -0.36 5.00
C TRP A 103 7.56 1.12 4.61
N LEU A 104 6.47 1.89 4.52
CA LEU A 104 6.53 3.33 4.25
C LEU A 104 7.31 4.08 5.32
N LEU A 105 7.15 3.71 6.59
CA LEU A 105 7.96 4.28 7.66
C LEU A 105 9.46 3.99 7.45
N GLY A 106 9.81 2.78 7.03
CA GLY A 106 11.19 2.43 6.66
C GLY A 106 11.73 3.28 5.50
N ILE A 107 10.91 3.53 4.46
CA ILE A 107 11.26 4.41 3.35
C ILE A 107 11.48 5.84 3.84
N ILE A 108 10.59 6.39 4.67
CA ILE A 108 10.72 7.73 5.25
C ILE A 108 12.04 7.85 6.01
N VAL A 109 12.36 6.89 6.87
CA VAL A 109 13.62 6.89 7.62
C VAL A 109 14.81 6.86 6.66
N ASN A 110 14.81 6.00 5.64
CA ASN A 110 15.86 5.97 4.63
C ASN A 110 16.03 7.32 3.91
N LEU A 111 14.93 7.97 3.50
CA LEU A 111 14.98 9.28 2.82
C LEU A 111 15.54 10.39 3.72
N LEU A 112 15.20 10.37 5.02
CA LEU A 112 15.71 11.32 5.99
C LEU A 112 17.20 11.13 6.31
N LEU A 113 17.76 9.94 6.04
CA LEU A 113 19.19 9.66 6.16
C LEU A 113 20.02 10.11 4.96
N ILE A 114 19.38 10.60 3.89
CA ILE A 114 20.07 11.22 2.76
C ILE A 114 20.56 12.61 3.20
N PRO A 115 21.90 12.89 3.12
CA PRO A 115 22.42 14.16 3.59
C PRO A 115 21.84 15.37 2.85
N PRO A 116 21.63 16.52 3.50
CA PRO A 116 21.14 17.75 2.85
C PRO A 116 22.09 18.30 1.77
N SER A 117 23.37 17.90 1.82
CA SER A 117 24.38 18.22 0.80
C SER A 117 24.20 17.44 -0.51
N ASN A 118 23.32 16.45 -0.53
CA ASN A 118 22.95 15.78 -1.77
C ASN A 118 22.20 16.77 -2.67
N PRO A 119 22.51 16.87 -3.97
CA PRO A 119 21.84 17.78 -4.90
C PRO A 119 20.32 17.54 -5.01
N LEU A 120 19.82 16.40 -4.56
CA LEU A 120 18.39 16.05 -4.53
C LEU A 120 17.99 15.53 -3.14
N PRO A 121 17.80 16.44 -2.15
CA PRO A 121 17.22 16.03 -0.88
C PRO A 121 15.75 15.61 -1.12
N HIS A 122 15.40 14.39 -0.74
CA HIS A 122 14.06 13.82 -1.00
C HIS A 122 13.06 14.06 0.16
N TYR A 123 13.14 15.22 0.83
CA TYR A 123 12.24 15.55 1.95
C TYR A 123 10.79 15.73 1.53
N ASP A 124 10.56 16.21 0.30
CA ASP A 124 9.24 16.31 -0.30
C ASP A 124 8.62 14.91 -0.51
N VAL A 125 9.43 13.94 -0.91
CA VAL A 125 9.00 12.53 -1.04
C VAL A 125 8.70 11.93 0.32
N ALA A 126 9.56 12.17 1.33
CA ALA A 126 9.32 11.70 2.69
C ALA A 126 8.00 12.27 3.28
N LEU A 127 7.68 13.54 2.99
CA LEU A 127 6.41 14.15 3.41
C LEU A 127 5.20 13.53 2.71
N ARG A 128 5.31 13.21 1.42
CA ARG A 128 4.26 12.48 0.68
C ARG A 128 4.07 11.08 1.24
N ASP A 129 5.16 10.38 1.54
CA ASP A 129 5.13 9.04 2.10
C ASP A 129 4.55 9.01 3.52
N LEU A 130 4.69 10.10 4.29
CA LEU A 130 3.98 10.27 5.57
C LEU A 130 2.46 10.29 5.35
N GLY A 131 1.97 10.98 4.33
CA GLY A 131 0.55 10.96 3.96
C GLY A 131 0.07 9.56 3.57
N LEU A 132 0.87 8.83 2.79
CA LEU A 132 0.58 7.44 2.43
C LEU A 132 0.63 6.51 3.65
N PHE A 133 1.59 6.69 4.56
CA PHE A 133 1.65 5.96 5.84
C PHE A 133 0.35 6.10 6.65
N LEU A 134 -0.13 7.34 6.82
CA LEU A 134 -1.40 7.61 7.50
C LEU A 134 -2.60 6.97 6.76
N GLY A 135 -2.60 7.03 5.43
CA GLY A 135 -3.59 6.37 4.60
C GLY A 135 -3.59 4.84 4.76
N ALA A 136 -2.42 4.22 4.85
CA ALA A 136 -2.30 2.79 5.09
C ALA A 136 -2.82 2.39 6.48
N LEU A 137 -2.55 3.19 7.52
CA LEU A 137 -3.13 2.99 8.85
C LEU A 137 -4.66 3.14 8.83
N ALA A 138 -5.19 4.14 8.12
CA ALA A 138 -6.64 4.31 7.95
C ALA A 138 -7.27 3.10 7.25
N LEU A 139 -6.64 2.59 6.18
CA LEU A 139 -7.07 1.35 5.51
C LEU A 139 -7.11 0.17 6.49
N GLY A 140 -6.08 0.00 7.32
CA GLY A 140 -6.04 -1.06 8.33
C GLY A 140 -7.20 -0.98 9.32
N ARG A 141 -7.54 0.23 9.77
CA ARG A 141 -8.68 0.46 10.68
C ARG A 141 -10.01 0.16 10.00
N LEU A 142 -10.23 0.67 8.79
CA LEU A 142 -11.45 0.43 8.01
C LEU A 142 -11.62 -1.04 7.63
N SER A 143 -10.52 -1.73 7.34
CA SER A 143 -10.52 -3.16 7.02
C SER A 143 -11.06 -4.03 8.17
N GLY A 144 -10.89 -3.58 9.42
CA GLY A 144 -11.46 -4.26 10.58
C GLY A 144 -13.00 -4.32 10.54
N ARG A 145 -13.66 -3.34 9.88
CA ARG A 145 -15.11 -3.25 9.74
C ARG A 145 -15.63 -3.86 8.43
N PHE A 146 -14.90 -3.68 7.33
CA PHE A 146 -15.41 -3.94 5.98
C PHE A 146 -14.75 -5.11 5.25
N ALA A 147 -13.55 -5.55 5.65
CA ALA A 147 -12.93 -6.72 5.05
C ALA A 147 -13.66 -8.00 5.49
N ARG A 148 -13.86 -8.91 4.53
CA ARG A 148 -14.40 -10.23 4.84
C ARG A 148 -13.45 -10.94 5.81
N PRO A 149 -13.98 -11.65 6.83
CA PRO A 149 -13.15 -12.55 7.62
C PRO A 149 -12.51 -13.59 6.69
N ALA A 150 -11.23 -13.86 6.92
CA ALA A 150 -10.48 -14.86 6.15
C ALA A 150 -10.90 -16.26 6.57
#